data_c930552e9ff921ce8be93b294e77e3b1
#
_entry.id   c930552e9ff921ce8be93b294e77e3b1
#
_cell.length_a   1.000
_cell.length_b   1.000
_cell.length_c   1.000
_cell.angle_alpha   90.00
_cell.angle_beta   90.00
_cell.angle_gamma   90.00
#
_symmetry.space_group_name_H-M   'P 1'
#
loop_
_entity.id
_entity.type
_entity.pdbx_description
1 polymer ?
#
loop_
_entity_poly.entity_id
_entity_poly.type
_entity_poly.pdbx_seq_one_letter_code
_entity_poly.pdbx_strand_id
1 'polypeptide(L)'
;CGMTQKQLGKLLGFPEKSADVRLAQYETGSRSPKADLTAALADALDVAPQALAVPDIDSYIGLMHTLFTMEDRYGLHVDEVDGEICLKVDVRKSRDAAELHQMLCAWRQAAAMLEAGEITQEQYDNWRYHYPKFDAIQKRAKVMSQGLSDMLVDALNAPPNN
;
A
#
# COMPACT_ATOMS: atom_id res chain seq x y z
N CYS A 1 -13.58 -4.75 -5.61
CA CYS A 1 -14.90 -4.10 -5.58
C CYS A 1 -15.58 -4.26 -6.94
N GLY A 2 -16.73 -4.91 -7.02
CA GLY A 2 -17.47 -5.10 -8.30
C GLY A 2 -18.31 -3.90 -8.74
N MET A 3 -17.93 -2.67 -8.35
CA MET A 3 -18.65 -1.44 -8.68
C MET A 3 -18.23 -0.88 -10.03
N THR A 4 -19.22 -0.38 -10.80
CA THR A 4 -18.95 0.39 -12.02
C THR A 4 -18.57 1.84 -11.66
N GLN A 5 -17.84 2.54 -12.55
CA GLN A 5 -17.52 3.98 -12.40
C GLN A 5 -18.76 4.81 -12.07
N LYS A 6 -19.88 4.52 -12.74
CA LYS A 6 -21.15 5.22 -12.51
C LYS A 6 -21.71 5.00 -11.11
N GLN A 7 -21.61 3.77 -10.59
CA GLN A 7 -22.05 3.43 -9.23
C GLN A 7 -21.17 4.12 -8.18
N LEU A 8 -19.86 4.03 -8.33
CA LEU A 8 -18.93 4.68 -7.44
C LEU A 8 -19.06 6.20 -7.45
N GLY A 9 -19.23 6.81 -8.65
CA GLY A 9 -19.43 8.24 -8.76
C GLY A 9 -20.72 8.74 -8.11
N LYS A 10 -21.81 7.96 -8.18
CA LYS A 10 -23.06 8.27 -7.46
C LYS A 10 -22.86 8.20 -5.93
N LEU A 11 -22.15 7.22 -5.45
CA LEU A 11 -21.85 7.06 -4.02
C LEU A 11 -21.04 8.25 -3.48
N LEU A 12 -20.17 8.83 -4.32
CA LEU A 12 -19.40 10.04 -4.03
C LEU A 12 -20.18 11.35 -4.20
N GLY A 13 -21.48 11.27 -4.53
CA GLY A 13 -22.34 12.46 -4.71
C GLY A 13 -22.14 13.18 -6.04
N PHE A 14 -21.54 12.57 -7.05
CA PHE A 14 -21.43 13.18 -8.37
C PHE A 14 -22.77 13.14 -9.12
N PRO A 15 -23.08 14.19 -9.91
CA PRO A 15 -24.24 14.18 -10.76
C PRO A 15 -24.22 12.96 -11.72
N GLU A 16 -25.33 12.26 -11.84
CA GLU A 16 -25.44 11.01 -12.61
C GLU A 16 -24.93 11.11 -14.05
N LYS A 17 -25.11 12.29 -14.68
CA LYS A 17 -24.67 12.55 -16.07
C LYS A 17 -23.16 12.69 -16.26
N SER A 18 -22.39 12.86 -15.19
CA SER A 18 -20.94 13.12 -15.25
C SER A 18 -20.12 12.25 -14.32
N ALA A 19 -20.77 11.31 -13.63
CA ALA A 19 -20.13 10.49 -12.63
C ALA A 19 -19.04 9.58 -13.21
N ASP A 20 -19.36 8.91 -14.30
CA ASP A 20 -18.45 8.04 -15.06
C ASP A 20 -17.28 8.81 -15.67
N VAL A 21 -17.57 9.96 -16.32
CA VAL A 21 -16.55 10.81 -16.95
C VAL A 21 -15.56 11.35 -15.90
N ARG A 22 -16.07 11.77 -14.74
CA ARG A 22 -15.19 12.28 -13.67
C ARG A 22 -14.28 11.19 -13.08
N LEU A 23 -14.81 10.00 -12.88
CA LEU A 23 -14.00 8.89 -12.39
C LEU A 23 -12.97 8.44 -13.42
N ALA A 24 -13.35 8.34 -14.69
CA ALA A 24 -12.41 8.07 -15.77
C ALA A 24 -11.25 9.08 -15.82
N GLN A 25 -11.51 10.37 -15.51
CA GLN A 25 -10.46 11.39 -15.43
C GLN A 25 -9.48 11.15 -14.27
N TYR A 26 -9.94 10.62 -13.15
CA TYR A 26 -9.06 10.26 -12.02
C TYR A 26 -8.28 8.97 -12.32
N GLU A 27 -8.92 7.96 -12.91
CA GLU A 27 -8.25 6.71 -13.30
C GLU A 27 -7.18 6.90 -14.37
N THR A 28 -7.40 7.82 -15.31
CA THR A 28 -6.42 8.14 -16.37
C THR A 28 -5.36 9.15 -15.95
N GLY A 29 -5.39 9.64 -14.70
CA GLY A 29 -4.45 10.66 -14.22
C GLY A 29 -4.64 12.05 -14.83
N SER A 30 -5.66 12.27 -15.71
CA SER A 30 -5.94 13.58 -16.30
C SER A 30 -6.43 14.61 -15.27
N ARG A 31 -6.85 14.12 -14.09
CA ARG A 31 -7.14 14.90 -12.89
C ARG A 31 -6.68 14.15 -11.65
N SER A 32 -6.17 14.89 -10.65
CA SER A 32 -5.89 14.36 -9.32
C SER A 32 -7.03 14.70 -8.35
N PRO A 33 -7.57 13.73 -7.59
CA PRO A 33 -8.56 14.02 -6.57
C PRO A 33 -7.94 14.85 -5.44
N LYS A 34 -8.72 15.77 -4.85
CA LYS A 34 -8.31 16.47 -3.63
C LYS A 34 -8.41 15.54 -2.41
N ALA A 35 -7.75 15.90 -1.31
CA ALA A 35 -7.67 15.08 -0.09
C ALA A 35 -9.03 14.56 0.40
N ASP A 36 -10.06 15.43 0.44
CA ASP A 36 -11.42 15.03 0.86
C ASP A 36 -12.04 13.98 -0.05
N LEU A 37 -11.84 14.12 -1.36
CA LEU A 37 -12.33 13.16 -2.34
C LEU A 37 -11.52 11.86 -2.31
N THR A 38 -10.21 11.94 -2.07
CA THR A 38 -9.37 10.74 -1.88
C THR A 38 -9.84 9.94 -0.67
N ALA A 39 -10.15 10.60 0.45
CA ALA A 39 -10.69 9.94 1.63
C ALA A 39 -12.06 9.26 1.33
N ALA A 40 -12.99 9.98 0.68
CA ALA A 40 -14.29 9.43 0.33
C ALA A 40 -14.18 8.25 -0.68
N LEU A 41 -13.23 8.31 -1.62
CA LEU A 41 -12.92 7.21 -2.52
C LEU A 41 -12.37 5.99 -1.77
N ALA A 42 -11.46 6.23 -0.82
CA ALA A 42 -10.87 5.17 0.00
C ALA A 42 -11.94 4.46 0.84
N ASP A 43 -12.83 5.22 1.48
CA ASP A 43 -13.96 4.67 2.24
C ASP A 43 -14.90 3.85 1.33
N ALA A 44 -15.24 4.38 0.15
CA ALA A 44 -16.13 3.71 -0.79
C ALA A 44 -15.54 2.41 -1.38
N LEU A 45 -14.22 2.34 -1.47
CA LEU A 45 -13.48 1.18 -2.00
C LEU A 45 -12.97 0.25 -0.90
N ASP A 46 -13.18 0.62 0.37
CA ASP A 46 -12.65 -0.10 1.54
C ASP A 46 -11.13 -0.32 1.45
N VAL A 47 -10.38 0.77 1.24
CA VAL A 47 -8.91 0.78 1.19
C VAL A 47 -8.35 1.92 2.05
N ALA A 48 -7.06 1.85 2.41
CA ALA A 48 -6.40 2.97 3.05
C ALA A 48 -6.28 4.17 2.10
N PRO A 49 -6.55 5.43 2.54
CA PRO A 49 -6.40 6.62 1.69
C PRO A 49 -5.02 6.73 1.04
N GLN A 50 -3.98 6.27 1.73
CA GLN A 50 -2.60 6.24 1.23
C GLN A 50 -2.41 5.31 0.03
N ALA A 51 -3.23 4.27 -0.12
CA ALA A 51 -3.21 3.39 -1.28
C ALA A 51 -3.67 4.08 -2.57
N LEU A 52 -4.42 5.20 -2.46
CA LEU A 52 -4.87 6.02 -3.58
C LEU A 52 -3.97 7.25 -3.83
N ALA A 53 -3.07 7.57 -2.92
CA ALA A 53 -2.17 8.72 -2.99
C ALA A 53 -0.76 8.27 -3.41
N VAL A 54 -0.65 7.66 -4.59
CA VAL A 54 0.63 7.17 -5.13
C VAL A 54 1.38 8.35 -5.77
N PRO A 55 2.71 8.48 -5.55
CA PRO A 55 3.56 9.42 -6.27
C PRO A 55 3.51 9.16 -7.79
N ASP A 56 3.83 10.18 -8.60
CA ASP A 56 3.97 10.03 -10.06
C ASP A 56 5.20 9.13 -10.35
N ILE A 57 4.94 7.84 -10.57
CA ILE A 57 5.94 6.84 -10.94
C ILE A 57 5.67 6.27 -12.34
N ASP A 58 4.81 6.91 -13.12
CA ASP A 58 4.40 6.43 -14.44
C ASP A 58 5.52 6.55 -15.48
N SER A 59 6.55 7.35 -15.21
CA SER A 59 7.76 7.42 -16.03
C SER A 59 8.97 6.85 -15.29
N TYR A 60 9.87 6.21 -16.01
CA TYR A 60 11.15 5.72 -15.45
C TYR A 60 11.97 6.85 -14.80
N ILE A 61 11.92 8.06 -15.38
CA ILE A 61 12.58 9.24 -14.83
C ILE A 61 11.92 9.67 -13.52
N GLY A 62 10.58 9.73 -13.46
CA GLY A 62 9.84 10.03 -12.24
C GLY A 62 10.08 9.00 -11.14
N LEU A 63 10.12 7.71 -11.51
CA LEU A 63 10.50 6.64 -10.59
C LEU A 63 11.91 6.83 -10.03
N MET A 64 12.90 7.15 -10.88
CA MET A 64 14.26 7.40 -10.42
C MET A 64 14.35 8.59 -9.46
N HIS A 65 13.67 9.70 -9.75
CA HIS A 65 13.63 10.83 -8.81
C HIS A 65 12.95 10.49 -7.49
N THR A 66 11.94 9.62 -7.51
CA THR A 66 11.33 9.08 -6.29
C THR A 66 12.35 8.27 -5.48
N LEU A 67 13.11 7.40 -6.12
CA LEU A 67 14.16 6.61 -5.46
C LEU A 67 15.27 7.50 -4.90
N PHE A 68 15.72 8.54 -5.61
CA PHE A 68 16.69 9.52 -5.10
C PHE A 68 16.16 10.27 -3.88
N THR A 69 14.88 10.65 -3.87
CA THR A 69 14.25 11.25 -2.70
C THR A 69 14.23 10.28 -1.51
N MET A 70 14.01 9.00 -1.77
CA MET A 70 14.07 7.96 -0.74
C MET A 70 15.50 7.73 -0.24
N GLU A 71 16.52 7.86 -1.09
CA GLU A 71 17.93 7.83 -0.69
C GLU A 71 18.23 8.95 0.30
N ASP A 72 17.85 10.18 -0.05
CA ASP A 72 18.11 11.36 0.77
C ASP A 72 17.40 11.29 2.13
N ARG A 73 16.14 10.90 2.13
CA ARG A 73 15.27 10.97 3.29
C ARG A 73 15.33 9.73 4.18
N TYR A 74 15.32 8.54 3.57
CA TYR A 74 15.15 7.28 4.27
C TYR A 74 16.41 6.39 4.24
N GLY A 75 17.51 6.83 3.61
CA GLY A 75 18.73 6.06 3.52
C GLY A 75 18.61 4.81 2.63
N LEU A 76 17.66 4.84 1.69
CA LEU A 76 17.65 3.86 0.61
C LEU A 76 18.92 4.03 -0.21
N HIS A 77 19.60 2.95 -0.60
CA HIS A 77 20.75 2.99 -1.48
C HIS A 77 20.82 1.75 -2.35
N VAL A 78 21.51 1.88 -3.47
CA VAL A 78 21.77 0.77 -4.38
C VAL A 78 22.96 -0.03 -3.86
N ASP A 79 22.84 -1.35 -3.88
CA ASP A 79 23.91 -2.27 -3.54
C ASP A 79 23.90 -3.45 -4.52
N GLU A 80 24.90 -4.31 -4.43
CA GLU A 80 25.03 -5.52 -5.23
C GLU A 80 25.23 -6.73 -4.33
N VAL A 81 24.41 -7.76 -4.55
CA VAL A 81 24.52 -9.04 -3.84
C VAL A 81 24.51 -10.17 -4.87
N ASP A 82 25.55 -10.98 -4.86
CA ASP A 82 25.73 -12.11 -5.79
C ASP A 82 25.64 -11.73 -7.28
N GLY A 83 26.05 -10.50 -7.64
CA GLY A 83 25.99 -9.96 -8.98
C GLY A 83 24.65 -9.33 -9.37
N GLU A 84 23.68 -9.30 -8.46
CA GLU A 84 22.38 -8.68 -8.68
C GLU A 84 22.26 -7.32 -7.98
N ILE A 85 21.75 -6.32 -8.70
CA ILE A 85 21.49 -4.99 -8.15
C ILE A 85 20.28 -5.07 -7.20
N CYS A 86 20.46 -4.60 -5.98
CA CYS A 86 19.42 -4.56 -4.98
C CYS A 86 19.32 -3.19 -4.30
N LEU A 87 18.16 -2.91 -3.69
CA LEU A 87 17.94 -1.73 -2.88
C LEU A 87 18.01 -2.12 -1.40
N LYS A 88 18.82 -1.39 -0.64
CA LYS A 88 18.98 -1.56 0.81
C LYS A 88 18.64 -0.29 1.55
N VAL A 89 18.27 -0.41 2.81
CA VAL A 89 18.05 0.73 3.72
C VAL A 89 19.12 0.74 4.79
N ASP A 90 19.84 1.86 4.88
CA ASP A 90 20.76 2.08 6.00
C ASP A 90 19.95 2.50 7.24
N VAL A 91 19.64 1.54 8.09
CA VAL A 91 18.88 1.73 9.34
C VAL A 91 19.55 2.68 10.34
N ARG A 92 20.85 2.96 10.16
CA ARG A 92 21.62 3.84 11.06
C ARG A 92 21.52 5.30 10.66
N LYS A 93 21.04 5.59 9.45
CA LYS A 93 20.98 6.95 8.91
C LYS A 93 20.02 7.84 9.70
N SER A 94 18.84 7.33 10.05
CA SER A 94 17.82 8.08 10.76
C SER A 94 16.77 7.17 11.40
N ARG A 95 15.92 7.74 12.26
CA ARG A 95 14.75 7.06 12.80
C ARG A 95 13.78 6.63 11.69
N ASP A 96 13.56 7.51 10.71
CA ASP A 96 12.67 7.23 9.57
C ASP A 96 13.19 6.05 8.73
N ALA A 97 14.52 5.92 8.57
CA ALA A 97 15.15 4.79 7.92
C ALA A 97 14.91 3.48 8.68
N ALA A 98 15.00 3.50 10.00
CA ALA A 98 14.72 2.33 10.84
C ALA A 98 13.23 1.93 10.77
N GLU A 99 12.31 2.92 10.75
CA GLU A 99 10.88 2.65 10.57
C GLU A 99 10.58 2.07 9.18
N LEU A 100 11.15 2.64 8.11
CA LEU A 100 11.01 2.09 6.75
C LEU A 100 11.52 0.66 6.69
N HIS A 101 12.67 0.37 7.28
CA HIS A 101 13.21 -1.00 7.31
C HIS A 101 12.24 -1.98 7.99
N GLN A 102 11.60 -1.59 9.11
CA GLN A 102 10.58 -2.44 9.75
C GLN A 102 9.39 -2.71 8.82
N MET A 103 8.92 -1.70 8.10
CA MET A 103 7.84 -1.84 7.12
C MET A 103 8.23 -2.79 5.97
N LEU A 104 9.47 -2.70 5.48
CA LEU A 104 9.99 -3.62 4.46
C LEU A 104 10.11 -5.06 4.98
N CYS A 105 10.48 -5.24 6.25
CA CYS A 105 10.49 -6.56 6.88
C CYS A 105 9.07 -7.17 6.96
N ALA A 106 8.06 -6.37 7.31
CA ALA A 106 6.68 -6.82 7.32
C ALA A 106 6.21 -7.21 5.90
N TRP A 107 6.54 -6.40 4.90
CA TRP A 107 6.26 -6.73 3.51
C TRP A 107 6.96 -8.00 3.05
N ARG A 108 8.24 -8.17 3.36
CA ARG A 108 9.00 -9.39 3.04
C ARG A 108 8.37 -10.63 3.68
N GLN A 109 7.88 -10.51 4.92
CA GLN A 109 7.18 -11.60 5.60
C GLN A 109 5.87 -11.96 4.89
N ALA A 110 5.02 -10.99 4.58
CA ALA A 110 3.79 -11.22 3.85
C ALA A 110 4.04 -11.86 2.47
N ALA A 111 5.07 -11.40 1.76
CA ALA A 111 5.47 -11.99 0.47
C ALA A 111 5.95 -13.43 0.63
N ALA A 112 6.72 -13.74 1.69
CA ALA A 112 7.18 -15.10 1.96
C ALA A 112 6.03 -16.07 2.26
N MET A 113 5.01 -15.60 3.00
CA MET A 113 3.81 -16.40 3.28
C MET A 113 3.03 -16.71 1.99
N LEU A 114 2.95 -15.74 1.06
CA LEU A 114 2.37 -15.97 -0.26
C LEU A 114 3.18 -16.99 -1.08
N GLU A 115 4.51 -16.85 -1.13
CA GLU A 115 5.41 -17.77 -1.80
C GLU A 115 5.32 -19.20 -1.25
N ALA A 116 5.15 -19.34 0.07
CA ALA A 116 4.97 -20.61 0.76
C ALA A 116 3.54 -21.20 0.59
N GLY A 117 2.60 -20.45 0.03
CA GLY A 117 1.20 -20.85 -0.08
C GLY A 117 0.43 -20.80 1.24
N GLU A 118 0.96 -20.15 2.27
CA GLU A 118 0.30 -19.99 3.57
C GLU A 118 -0.87 -18.99 3.49
N ILE A 119 -0.78 -18.00 2.61
CA ILE A 119 -1.85 -17.07 2.27
C ILE A 119 -2.12 -17.06 0.78
N THR A 120 -3.35 -16.69 0.41
CA THR A 120 -3.74 -16.54 -1.00
C THR A 120 -3.31 -15.18 -1.56
N GLN A 121 -3.31 -15.05 -2.89
CA GLN A 121 -3.09 -13.76 -3.55
C GLN A 121 -4.11 -12.70 -3.09
N GLU A 122 -5.37 -13.08 -2.93
CA GLU A 122 -6.42 -12.17 -2.46
C GLU A 122 -6.14 -11.66 -1.04
N GLN A 123 -5.70 -12.54 -0.13
CA GLN A 123 -5.30 -12.15 1.22
C GLN A 123 -4.10 -11.23 1.24
N TYR A 124 -3.09 -11.49 0.40
CA TYR A 124 -1.92 -10.63 0.25
C TYR A 124 -2.30 -9.24 -0.29
N ASP A 125 -3.16 -9.18 -1.31
CA ASP A 125 -3.63 -7.91 -1.87
C ASP A 125 -4.50 -7.14 -0.86
N ASN A 126 -5.34 -7.83 -0.10
CA ASN A 126 -6.11 -7.23 0.99
C ASN A 126 -5.18 -6.61 2.05
N TRP A 127 -4.09 -7.31 2.45
CA TRP A 127 -3.08 -6.74 3.35
C TRP A 127 -2.47 -5.46 2.77
N ARG A 128 -2.06 -5.45 1.50
CA ARG A 128 -1.47 -4.27 0.83
C ARG A 128 -2.42 -3.08 0.79
N TYR A 129 -3.69 -3.30 0.42
CA TYR A 129 -4.68 -2.23 0.28
C TYR A 129 -5.11 -1.61 1.61
N HIS A 130 -5.01 -2.37 2.70
CA HIS A 130 -5.35 -1.89 4.04
C HIS A 130 -4.15 -1.48 4.88
N TYR A 131 -2.95 -1.56 4.32
CA TYR A 131 -1.75 -1.13 5.04
C TYR A 131 -1.85 0.34 5.48
N PRO A 132 -1.53 0.75 6.73
CA PRO A 132 -0.85 -0.01 7.79
C PRO A 132 -1.80 -0.62 8.85
N LYS A 133 -3.08 -0.84 8.57
CA LYS A 133 -4.08 -1.31 9.53
C LYS A 133 -3.61 -2.58 10.28
N PHE A 134 -3.08 -3.54 9.55
CA PHE A 134 -2.58 -4.80 10.12
C PHE A 134 -1.22 -4.62 10.82
N ASP A 135 -0.39 -3.70 10.34
CA ASP A 135 0.92 -3.40 10.92
C ASP A 135 0.83 -2.72 12.29
N ALA A 136 -0.23 -1.95 12.54
CA ALA A 136 -0.49 -1.34 13.84
C ALA A 136 -0.75 -2.37 14.95
N ILE A 137 -1.26 -3.55 14.61
CA ILE A 137 -1.45 -4.68 15.52
C ILE A 137 -0.08 -5.30 15.86
N GLN A 138 0.81 -5.42 14.88
CA GLN A 138 2.17 -5.94 15.07
C GLN A 138 3.03 -5.05 15.97
N LYS A 139 2.92 -3.73 15.88
CA LYS A 139 3.66 -2.79 16.76
C LYS A 139 3.27 -2.91 18.24
N ARG A 140 2.09 -3.40 18.56
CA ARG A 140 1.60 -3.59 19.94
C ARG A 140 1.86 -4.98 20.50
N ALA A 141 2.06 -5.96 19.64
CA ALA A 141 2.37 -7.32 20.03
C ALA A 141 3.89 -7.52 19.97
N LYS A 142 4.52 -7.63 21.14
CA LYS A 142 5.89 -8.17 21.26
C LYS A 142 5.79 -9.69 21.05
N VAL A 143 5.48 -10.12 19.82
CA VAL A 143 5.11 -11.49 19.48
C VAL A 143 6.30 -12.21 18.88
N MET A 144 6.59 -13.40 19.38
CA MET A 144 7.51 -14.36 18.79
C MET A 144 7.00 -14.74 17.39
N SER A 145 7.92 -15.06 16.47
CA SER A 145 7.69 -15.19 15.02
C SER A 145 6.48 -16.06 14.59
N GLN A 146 6.15 -17.08 15.37
CA GLN A 146 5.04 -17.98 15.07
C GLN A 146 3.65 -17.36 15.35
N GLY A 147 3.52 -16.61 16.44
CA GLY A 147 2.26 -15.91 16.75
C GLY A 147 1.94 -14.74 15.81
N LEU A 148 2.93 -14.20 15.11
CA LEU A 148 2.76 -13.13 14.11
C LEU A 148 2.10 -13.68 12.83
N SER A 149 2.49 -14.88 12.41
CA SER A 149 1.91 -15.58 11.27
C SER A 149 0.44 -15.90 11.52
N ASP A 150 0.13 -16.46 12.68
CA ASP A 150 -1.26 -16.81 13.05
C ASP A 150 -2.16 -15.57 13.14
N MET A 151 -1.67 -14.48 13.73
CA MET A 151 -2.41 -13.22 13.81
C MET A 151 -2.65 -12.56 12.43
N LEU A 152 -1.69 -12.66 11.51
CA LEU A 152 -1.86 -12.14 10.15
C LEU A 152 -2.92 -12.95 9.39
N VAL A 153 -2.88 -14.26 9.49
CA VAL A 153 -3.89 -15.16 8.88
C VAL A 153 -5.27 -14.88 9.45
N ASP A 154 -5.40 -14.73 10.77
CA ASP A 154 -6.68 -14.44 11.41
C ASP A 154 -7.23 -13.06 11.01
N ALA A 155 -6.36 -12.04 10.93
CA ALA A 155 -6.76 -10.70 10.51
C ALA A 155 -7.19 -10.64 9.03
N LEU A 156 -6.55 -11.43 8.17
CA LEU A 156 -6.87 -11.52 6.74
C LEU A 156 -8.14 -12.35 6.46
N ASN A 157 -8.48 -13.28 7.37
CA ASN A 157 -9.69 -14.10 7.28
C ASN A 157 -10.90 -13.49 8.00
N ALA A 158 -10.72 -12.38 8.71
CA ALA A 158 -11.82 -11.70 9.38
C ALA A 158 -12.84 -11.16 8.36
N PRO A 159 -14.14 -11.43 8.51
CA PRO A 159 -15.14 -10.86 7.62
C PRO A 159 -15.14 -9.33 7.72
N PRO A 160 -15.43 -8.61 6.63
CA PRO A 160 -15.53 -7.16 6.65
C PRO A 160 -16.55 -6.74 7.69
N ASN A 161 -16.14 -5.89 8.62
CA ASN A 161 -17.06 -5.32 9.60
C ASN A 161 -18.14 -4.51 8.87
N ASN A 162 -19.38 -4.97 8.98
CA ASN A 162 -20.57 -4.21 8.58
C ASN A 162 -20.73 -2.96 9.43
#